data_0b59a5ac0f78173b2cb030450baea926
#
_entry.id   0b59a5ac0f78173b2cb030450baea926
#
_cell.length_a   1.000
_cell.length_b   1.000
_cell.length_c   1.000
_cell.angle_alpha   90.00
_cell.angle_beta   90.00
_cell.angle_gamma   90.00
#
_symmetry.space_group_name_H-M   'P 1'
#
loop_
_entity.id
_entity.type
_entity.pdbx_description
1 polymer ?
#
loop_
_entity_poly.entity_id
_entity_poly.type
_entity_poly.pdbx_seq_one_letter_code
_entity_poly.pdbx_strand_id
1 'polypeptide(L)'
;TFFTDGDEIVLNYSGNYDIILMDIQMRFMDGMTAAEKIRQLDNKVIIMFITNMTQYAIRGYQVDALDYMVKPVEYFSFSQKMSKAIERLKTSERRYISITTDNGMKKLDIDEILYVESFGHYLNYETFKGVFQTRGTMKNTEENLEPYGFCRIHKGYLVNIKYVEEIRENN
;
A
#
# COMPACT_ATOMS: atom_id res chain seq x y z
N THR A 1 -11.05 1.78 16.05
CA THR A 1 -10.82 2.71 17.17
C THR A 1 -11.67 3.96 16.96
N PHE A 2 -12.17 4.55 18.01
CA PHE A 2 -12.98 5.77 18.01
C PHE A 2 -12.35 6.79 18.96
N PHE A 3 -12.28 8.05 18.53
CA PHE A 3 -11.84 9.20 19.34
C PHE A 3 -12.94 10.26 19.32
N THR A 4 -13.07 11.00 20.41
CA THR A 4 -14.14 11.97 20.58
C THR A 4 -13.75 13.39 20.19
N ASP A 5 -12.43 13.67 20.08
CA ASP A 5 -11.90 15.01 19.78
C ASP A 5 -10.54 14.91 19.08
N GLY A 6 -10.12 16.01 18.45
CA GLY A 6 -8.87 16.10 17.69
C GLY A 6 -7.61 16.02 18.55
N ASP A 7 -7.66 16.52 19.78
CA ASP A 7 -6.53 16.41 20.72
C ASP A 7 -6.33 14.97 21.19
N GLU A 8 -7.41 14.23 21.39
CA GLU A 8 -7.37 12.83 21.80
C GLU A 8 -6.68 11.94 20.76
N ILE A 9 -7.03 12.07 19.48
CA ILE A 9 -6.39 11.29 18.42
C ILE A 9 -4.92 11.69 18.27
N VAL A 10 -4.56 12.96 18.36
CA VAL A 10 -3.17 13.43 18.22
C VAL A 10 -2.29 12.92 19.36
N LEU A 11 -2.78 12.98 20.61
CA LEU A 11 -2.05 12.50 21.77
C LEU A 11 -1.84 10.99 21.77
N ASN A 12 -2.79 10.23 21.23
CA ASN A 12 -2.74 8.77 21.18
C ASN A 12 -2.35 8.22 19.79
N TYR A 13 -1.79 9.06 18.91
CA TYR A 13 -1.44 8.62 17.57
C TYR A 13 -0.27 7.65 17.59
N SER A 14 -0.52 6.41 17.16
CA SER A 14 0.46 5.31 17.17
C SER A 14 0.96 4.90 15.78
N GLY A 15 0.49 5.55 14.69
CA GLY A 15 0.84 5.20 13.32
C GLY A 15 0.21 3.90 12.79
N ASN A 16 -0.69 3.28 13.56
CA ASN A 16 -1.32 1.99 13.23
C ASN A 16 -2.71 2.15 12.58
N TYR A 17 -2.94 3.26 11.90
CA TYR A 17 -4.20 3.53 11.21
C TYR A 17 -3.96 3.64 9.70
N ASP A 18 -4.77 2.91 8.94
CA ASP A 18 -4.75 2.99 7.47
C ASP A 18 -5.60 4.14 6.96
N ILE A 19 -6.79 4.34 7.59
CA ILE A 19 -7.76 5.36 7.20
C ILE A 19 -8.29 6.03 8.46
N ILE A 20 -8.33 7.36 8.43
CA ILE A 20 -8.95 8.19 9.47
C ILE A 20 -10.14 8.92 8.84
N LEU A 21 -11.33 8.69 9.41
CA LEU A 21 -12.52 9.48 9.13
C LEU A 21 -12.63 10.55 10.20
N MET A 22 -12.62 11.82 9.83
CA MET A 22 -12.48 12.93 10.76
C MET A 22 -13.56 13.99 10.54
N ASP A 23 -14.26 14.36 11.62
CA ASP A 23 -15.04 15.58 11.59
C ASP A 23 -14.12 16.78 11.77
N ILE A 24 -14.45 17.90 11.14
CA ILE A 24 -13.73 19.17 11.35
C ILE A 24 -14.24 19.85 12.64
N GLN A 25 -15.55 19.80 12.85
CA GLN A 25 -16.15 20.49 13.99
C GLN A 25 -16.07 19.64 15.26
N MET A 26 -15.00 19.84 16.02
CA MET A 26 -14.79 19.22 17.35
C MET A 26 -14.58 20.29 18.42
N ARG A 27 -14.64 19.89 19.70
CA ARG A 27 -14.75 20.82 20.81
C ARG A 27 -13.45 21.51 21.20
N PHE A 28 -12.37 20.76 21.34
CA PHE A 28 -11.07 21.25 21.85
C PHE A 28 -10.08 21.49 20.72
N MET A 29 -9.95 20.55 19.80
CA MET A 29 -9.11 20.69 18.62
C MET A 29 -9.89 20.33 17.36
N ASP A 30 -9.99 21.26 16.43
CA ASP A 30 -10.66 21.00 15.15
C ASP A 30 -9.91 19.98 14.30
N GLY A 31 -10.66 19.30 13.41
CA GLY A 31 -10.12 18.21 12.60
C GLY A 31 -9.05 18.65 11.62
N MET A 32 -9.03 19.90 11.17
CA MET A 32 -7.96 20.39 10.29
C MET A 32 -6.64 20.50 11.05
N THR A 33 -6.67 21.10 12.23
CA THR A 33 -5.50 21.19 13.12
C THR A 33 -4.99 19.81 13.53
N ALA A 34 -5.91 18.88 13.83
CA ALA A 34 -5.54 17.50 14.14
C ALA A 34 -4.87 16.82 12.94
N ALA A 35 -5.44 16.96 11.73
CA ALA A 35 -4.88 16.42 10.50
C ALA A 35 -3.49 16.99 10.18
N GLU A 36 -3.27 18.31 10.35
CA GLU A 36 -1.96 18.96 10.18
C GLU A 36 -0.90 18.34 11.13
N LYS A 37 -1.26 18.11 12.39
CA LYS A 37 -0.36 17.47 13.37
C LYS A 37 -0.09 16.01 13.03
N ILE A 38 -1.10 15.26 12.61
CA ILE A 38 -0.94 13.87 12.16
C ILE A 38 0.00 13.82 10.95
N ARG A 39 -0.14 14.73 9.97
CA ARG A 39 0.74 14.79 8.80
C ARG A 39 2.22 15.02 9.12
N GLN A 40 2.52 15.72 10.22
CA GLN A 40 3.91 15.87 10.71
C GLN A 40 4.50 14.55 11.22
N LEU A 41 3.67 13.62 11.66
CA LEU A 41 4.06 12.31 12.19
C LEU A 41 3.96 11.21 11.13
N ASP A 42 2.93 11.26 10.29
CA ASP A 42 2.60 10.24 9.29
C ASP A 42 2.00 10.89 8.03
N ASN A 43 2.76 10.79 6.95
CA ASN A 43 2.35 11.29 5.63
C ASN A 43 1.64 10.23 4.78
N LYS A 44 1.49 8.98 5.28
CA LYS A 44 0.92 7.85 4.53
C LYS A 44 -0.55 7.57 4.87
N VAL A 45 -0.94 7.76 6.14
CA VAL A 45 -2.32 7.49 6.57
C VAL A 45 -3.33 8.26 5.69
N ILE A 46 -4.38 7.59 5.28
CA ILE A 46 -5.43 8.23 4.48
C ILE A 46 -6.35 9.01 5.42
N ILE A 47 -6.53 10.30 5.16
CA ILE A 47 -7.46 11.15 5.90
C ILE A 47 -8.63 11.50 4.98
N MET A 48 -9.85 11.33 5.49
CA MET A 48 -11.10 11.73 4.83
C MET A 48 -11.96 12.52 5.81
N PHE A 49 -12.41 13.71 5.41
CA PHE A 49 -13.25 14.53 6.26
C PHE A 49 -14.75 14.21 6.08
N ILE A 50 -15.49 14.17 7.17
CA ILE A 50 -16.95 13.99 7.21
C ILE A 50 -17.50 15.08 8.14
N THR A 51 -18.06 16.15 7.57
CA THR A 51 -18.41 17.34 8.37
C THR A 51 -19.56 18.15 7.76
N ASN A 52 -20.14 19.06 8.52
CA ASN A 52 -21.08 20.07 8.01
C ASN A 52 -20.39 21.32 7.43
N MET A 53 -19.09 21.45 7.58
CA MET A 53 -18.32 22.67 7.33
C MET A 53 -17.81 22.73 5.88
N THR A 54 -18.66 23.06 4.91
CA THR A 54 -18.33 23.08 3.46
C THR A 54 -17.18 24.02 3.08
N GLN A 55 -16.99 25.11 3.82
CA GLN A 55 -15.96 26.13 3.55
C GLN A 55 -14.52 25.59 3.73
N TYR A 56 -14.33 24.47 4.41
CA TYR A 56 -13.02 23.88 4.65
C TYR A 56 -12.56 22.90 3.56
N ALA A 57 -13.39 22.61 2.56
CA ALA A 57 -13.04 21.65 1.49
C ALA A 57 -11.75 22.03 0.77
N ILE A 58 -11.50 23.35 0.53
CA ILE A 58 -10.26 23.82 -0.11
C ILE A 58 -9.04 23.61 0.79
N ARG A 59 -9.17 23.77 2.10
CA ARG A 59 -8.08 23.54 3.05
C ARG A 59 -7.69 22.08 3.20
N GLY A 60 -8.59 21.15 2.86
CA GLY A 60 -8.30 19.71 2.86
C GLY A 60 -7.11 19.34 1.97
N TYR A 61 -6.84 20.09 0.91
CA TYR A 61 -5.65 19.91 0.07
C TYR A 61 -4.33 20.16 0.80
N GLN A 62 -4.30 21.01 1.81
CA GLN A 62 -3.09 21.35 2.57
C GLN A 62 -2.61 20.16 3.42
N VAL A 63 -3.54 19.27 3.81
CA VAL A 63 -3.24 18.08 4.60
C VAL A 63 -3.26 16.80 3.77
N ASP A 64 -3.26 16.92 2.44
CA ASP A 64 -3.38 15.78 1.50
C ASP A 64 -4.53 14.84 1.91
N ALA A 65 -5.70 15.41 2.23
CA ALA A 65 -6.89 14.61 2.47
C ALA A 65 -7.36 13.94 1.17
N LEU A 66 -7.67 12.65 1.24
CA LEU A 66 -8.12 11.91 0.07
C LEU A 66 -9.47 12.40 -0.44
N ASP A 67 -10.35 12.73 0.48
CA ASP A 67 -11.71 13.14 0.13
C ASP A 67 -12.39 13.95 1.23
N TYR A 68 -13.52 14.54 0.87
CA TYR A 68 -14.34 15.37 1.75
C TYR A 68 -15.81 15.02 1.55
N MET A 69 -16.54 14.79 2.65
CA MET A 69 -17.97 14.44 2.62
C MET A 69 -18.75 15.40 3.52
N VAL A 70 -19.87 15.88 2.99
CA VAL A 70 -20.78 16.77 3.75
C VAL A 70 -21.86 15.92 4.39
N LYS A 71 -22.13 16.15 5.66
CA LYS A 71 -23.27 15.52 6.37
C LYS A 71 -24.59 16.14 5.87
N PRO A 72 -25.68 15.34 5.72
CA PRO A 72 -25.76 13.90 5.95
C PRO A 72 -25.06 13.09 4.84
N VAL A 73 -24.33 12.05 5.25
CA VAL A 73 -23.56 11.21 4.31
C VAL A 73 -24.47 10.13 3.72
N GLU A 74 -24.63 10.16 2.40
CA GLU A 74 -25.33 9.10 1.68
C GLU A 74 -24.46 7.86 1.56
N TYR A 75 -25.06 6.68 1.75
CA TYR A 75 -24.37 5.40 1.71
C TYR A 75 -23.60 5.17 0.41
N PHE A 76 -24.21 5.47 -0.74
CA PHE A 76 -23.58 5.27 -2.04
C PHE A 76 -22.31 6.13 -2.20
N SER A 77 -22.39 7.41 -1.86
CA SER A 77 -21.25 8.33 -1.88
C SER A 77 -20.14 7.87 -0.94
N PHE A 78 -20.50 7.46 0.27
CA PHE A 78 -19.54 6.92 1.24
C PHE A 78 -18.84 5.66 0.72
N SER A 79 -19.61 4.70 0.19
CA SER A 79 -19.08 3.45 -0.34
C SER A 79 -18.10 3.68 -1.49
N GLN A 80 -18.38 4.58 -2.43
CA GLN A 80 -17.47 4.92 -3.52
C GLN A 80 -16.15 5.52 -3.00
N LYS A 81 -16.23 6.45 -2.04
CA LYS A 81 -15.05 7.09 -1.47
C LYS A 81 -14.20 6.13 -0.64
N MET A 82 -14.83 5.23 0.11
CA MET A 82 -14.15 4.17 0.83
C MET A 82 -13.47 3.17 -0.12
N SER A 83 -14.11 2.79 -1.23
CA SER A 83 -13.48 1.94 -2.25
C SER A 83 -12.23 2.59 -2.83
N LYS A 84 -12.27 3.89 -3.12
CA LYS A 84 -11.11 4.68 -3.58
C LYS A 84 -9.99 4.70 -2.52
N ALA A 85 -10.33 4.86 -1.24
CA ALA A 85 -9.35 4.81 -0.15
C ALA A 85 -8.67 3.44 -0.06
N ILE A 86 -9.44 2.36 -0.13
CA ILE A 86 -8.91 0.98 -0.11
C ILE A 86 -8.02 0.71 -1.33
N GLU A 87 -8.39 1.19 -2.51
CA GLU A 87 -7.53 1.08 -3.71
C GLU A 87 -6.22 1.84 -3.54
N ARG A 88 -6.27 3.05 -2.94
CA ARG A 88 -5.06 3.83 -2.65
C ARG A 88 -4.13 3.10 -1.67
N LEU A 89 -4.67 2.45 -0.62
CA LEU A 89 -3.89 1.61 0.28
C LEU A 89 -3.23 0.45 -0.46
N LYS A 90 -3.98 -0.33 -1.23
CA LYS A 90 -3.45 -1.42 -2.03
C LYS A 90 -2.36 -0.97 -3.00
N THR A 91 -2.51 0.20 -3.59
CA THR A 91 -1.52 0.77 -4.53
C THR A 91 -0.29 1.30 -3.81
N SER A 92 -0.45 1.86 -2.61
CA SER A 92 0.65 2.32 -1.74
C SER A 92 1.52 1.18 -1.23
N GLU A 93 0.95 0.00 -1.03
CA GLU A 93 1.66 -1.22 -0.64
C GLU A 93 2.35 -1.93 -1.81
N ARG A 94 2.00 -1.58 -3.06
CA ARG A 94 2.63 -2.21 -4.24
C ARG A 94 4.12 -1.95 -4.27
N ARG A 95 4.87 -3.03 -4.20
CA ARG A 95 6.32 -3.05 -4.24
C ARG A 95 6.77 -3.49 -5.61
N TYR A 96 7.76 -2.82 -6.16
CA TYR A 96 8.20 -3.08 -7.51
C TYR A 96 9.69 -3.38 -7.56
N ILE A 97 10.06 -4.28 -8.47
CA ILE A 97 11.45 -4.41 -8.92
C ILE A 97 11.56 -3.93 -10.36
N SER A 98 12.73 -3.45 -10.74
CA SER A 98 13.06 -3.11 -12.13
C SER A 98 14.01 -4.16 -12.68
N ILE A 99 13.64 -4.74 -13.82
CA ILE A 99 14.48 -5.70 -14.55
C ILE A 99 14.80 -5.14 -15.94
N THR A 100 15.95 -5.50 -16.47
CA THR A 100 16.36 -5.14 -17.83
C THR A 100 16.03 -6.30 -18.76
N THR A 101 15.13 -6.07 -19.71
CA THR A 101 14.76 -7.03 -20.75
C THR A 101 15.37 -6.59 -22.10
N ASP A 102 15.29 -7.42 -23.12
CA ASP A 102 15.76 -7.07 -24.48
C ASP A 102 15.01 -5.84 -25.04
N ASN A 103 13.81 -5.57 -24.56
CA ASN A 103 12.97 -4.43 -24.97
C ASN A 103 13.13 -3.19 -24.05
N GLY A 104 14.12 -3.17 -23.15
CA GLY A 104 14.38 -2.09 -22.22
C GLY A 104 14.04 -2.41 -20.78
N MET A 105 13.98 -1.39 -19.91
CA MET A 105 13.65 -1.56 -18.49
C MET A 105 12.16 -1.84 -18.31
N LYS A 106 11.84 -2.86 -17.51
CA LYS A 106 10.49 -3.21 -17.10
C LYS A 106 10.35 -3.21 -15.61
N LYS A 107 9.27 -2.61 -15.13
CA LYS A 107 8.87 -2.58 -13.73
C LYS A 107 7.89 -3.73 -13.47
N LEU A 108 8.23 -4.64 -12.57
CA LEU A 108 7.40 -5.76 -12.14
C LEU A 108 6.89 -5.51 -10.73
N ASP A 109 5.60 -5.74 -10.53
CA ASP A 109 5.00 -5.76 -9.21
C ASP A 109 5.44 -7.05 -8.49
N ILE A 110 6.06 -6.92 -7.31
CA ILE A 110 6.58 -8.07 -6.55
C ILE A 110 5.46 -9.03 -6.17
N ASP A 111 4.27 -8.48 -5.87
CA ASP A 111 3.10 -9.28 -5.53
C ASP A 111 2.50 -10.05 -6.73
N GLU A 112 2.92 -9.74 -7.96
CA GLU A 112 2.51 -10.48 -9.16
C GLU A 112 3.50 -11.59 -9.53
N ILE A 113 4.70 -11.63 -8.93
CA ILE A 113 5.71 -12.64 -9.22
C ILE A 113 5.41 -13.92 -8.45
N LEU A 114 5.26 -15.03 -9.17
CA LEU A 114 5.01 -16.37 -8.63
C LEU A 114 6.32 -17.03 -8.19
N TYR A 115 7.28 -17.05 -9.10
CA TYR A 115 8.63 -17.57 -8.86
C TYR A 115 9.63 -17.03 -9.88
N VAL A 116 10.90 -17.21 -9.58
CA VAL A 116 12.00 -16.91 -10.51
C VAL A 116 12.78 -18.20 -10.78
N GLU A 117 12.99 -18.51 -12.06
CA GLU A 117 13.75 -19.65 -12.52
C GLU A 117 15.04 -19.21 -13.19
N SER A 118 16.12 -19.91 -12.92
CA SER A 118 17.40 -19.73 -13.62
C SER A 118 17.48 -20.62 -14.85
N PHE A 119 17.67 -20.02 -16.01
CA PHE A 119 17.88 -20.71 -17.27
C PHE A 119 19.16 -20.23 -17.96
N GLY A 120 20.22 -20.98 -17.80
CA GLY A 120 21.56 -20.60 -18.29
C GLY A 120 22.06 -19.31 -17.61
N HIS A 121 22.27 -18.28 -18.40
CA HIS A 121 22.69 -16.94 -17.93
C HIS A 121 21.52 -15.97 -17.71
N TYR A 122 20.30 -16.46 -17.83
CA TYR A 122 19.07 -15.68 -17.70
C TYR A 122 18.27 -16.12 -16.49
N LEU A 123 17.43 -15.20 -16.04
CA LEU A 123 16.41 -15.40 -15.04
C LEU A 123 15.06 -15.15 -15.68
N ASN A 124 14.14 -16.10 -15.54
CA ASN A 124 12.76 -16.00 -15.96
C ASN A 124 11.91 -15.66 -14.74
N TYR A 125 11.28 -14.51 -14.75
CA TYR A 125 10.30 -14.09 -13.75
C TYR A 125 8.92 -14.52 -14.23
N GLU A 126 8.39 -15.57 -13.63
CA GLU A 126 7.02 -16.03 -13.85
C GLU A 126 6.06 -15.16 -13.06
N THR A 127 5.10 -14.56 -13.75
CA THR A 127 4.11 -13.67 -13.17
C THR A 127 2.71 -14.01 -13.67
N PHE A 128 1.67 -13.50 -13.01
CA PHE A 128 0.30 -13.62 -13.53
C PHE A 128 0.08 -12.98 -14.91
N LYS A 129 0.99 -12.10 -15.33
CA LYS A 129 0.92 -11.39 -16.63
C LYS A 129 1.80 -12.00 -17.72
N GLY A 130 2.51 -13.08 -17.39
CA GLY A 130 3.43 -13.76 -18.29
C GLY A 130 4.87 -13.81 -17.77
N VAL A 131 5.77 -14.30 -18.62
CA VAL A 131 7.18 -14.52 -18.30
C VAL A 131 8.02 -13.34 -18.77
N PHE A 132 8.90 -12.85 -17.89
CA PHE A 132 9.83 -11.78 -18.20
C PHE A 132 11.25 -12.24 -17.95
N GLN A 133 12.06 -12.20 -19.01
CA GLN A 133 13.44 -12.66 -18.97
C GLN A 133 14.41 -11.50 -18.78
N THR A 134 15.42 -11.69 -17.95
CA THR A 134 16.51 -10.74 -17.73
C THR A 134 17.82 -11.47 -17.53
N ARG A 135 18.94 -10.81 -17.80
CA ARG A 135 20.27 -11.30 -17.39
C ARG A 135 20.48 -10.98 -15.90
N GLY A 136 20.97 -11.95 -15.17
CA GLY A 136 21.22 -11.76 -13.74
C GLY A 136 21.68 -13.04 -13.05
N THR A 137 21.87 -12.93 -11.74
CA THR A 137 22.24 -14.06 -10.89
C THR A 137 21.16 -14.34 -9.87
N MET A 138 20.91 -15.63 -9.61
CA MET A 138 19.93 -16.04 -8.60
C MET A 138 20.27 -15.45 -7.21
N LYS A 139 21.55 -15.33 -6.87
CA LYS A 139 22.00 -14.77 -5.60
C LYS A 139 21.52 -13.32 -5.39
N ASN A 140 21.77 -12.45 -6.38
CA ASN A 140 21.35 -11.05 -6.29
C ASN A 140 19.82 -10.91 -6.27
N THR A 141 19.12 -11.80 -7.00
CA THR A 141 17.66 -11.82 -7.02
C THR A 141 17.08 -12.27 -5.67
N GLU A 142 17.70 -13.27 -5.05
CA GLU A 142 17.36 -13.74 -3.71
C GLU A 142 17.52 -12.62 -2.69
N GLU A 143 18.67 -11.95 -2.64
CA GLU A 143 18.93 -10.83 -1.73
C GLU A 143 17.90 -9.70 -1.87
N ASN A 144 17.42 -9.44 -3.10
CA ASN A 144 16.43 -8.41 -3.38
C ASN A 144 14.99 -8.82 -3.05
N LEU A 145 14.65 -10.10 -3.16
CA LEU A 145 13.27 -10.58 -3.02
C LEU A 145 12.99 -11.30 -1.67
N GLU A 146 14.03 -11.78 -0.96
CA GLU A 146 13.89 -12.40 0.36
C GLU A 146 13.10 -11.54 1.36
N PRO A 147 13.34 -10.19 1.47
CA PRO A 147 12.57 -9.35 2.38
C PRO A 147 11.07 -9.29 2.08
N TYR A 148 10.67 -9.78 0.91
CA TYR A 148 9.28 -9.77 0.43
C TYR A 148 8.63 -11.16 0.44
N GLY A 149 9.23 -12.11 1.17
CA GLY A 149 8.65 -13.43 1.35
C GLY A 149 8.97 -14.42 0.22
N PHE A 150 10.08 -14.23 -0.49
CA PHE A 150 10.61 -15.23 -1.40
C PHE A 150 11.58 -16.14 -0.69
N CYS A 151 11.54 -17.43 -1.02
CA CYS A 151 12.43 -18.44 -0.49
C CYS A 151 13.11 -19.21 -1.63
N ARG A 152 14.41 -19.41 -1.50
CA ARG A 152 15.16 -20.24 -2.44
C ARG A 152 15.01 -21.71 -2.08
N ILE A 153 14.28 -22.45 -2.90
CA ILE A 153 14.00 -23.87 -2.71
C ILE A 153 14.97 -24.79 -3.45
N HIS A 154 15.67 -24.25 -4.46
CA HIS A 154 16.65 -24.98 -5.25
C HIS A 154 17.70 -24.02 -5.82
N LYS A 155 18.85 -24.54 -6.31
CA LYS A 155 19.89 -23.68 -6.93
C LYS A 155 19.35 -22.81 -8.07
N GLY A 156 18.30 -23.26 -8.76
CA GLY A 156 17.69 -22.58 -9.90
C GLY A 156 16.29 -22.04 -9.66
N TYR A 157 15.74 -22.11 -8.44
CA TYR A 157 14.37 -21.67 -8.15
C TYR A 157 14.26 -20.84 -6.88
N LEU A 158 13.65 -19.67 -7.02
CA LEU A 158 13.28 -18.75 -5.95
C LEU A 158 11.74 -18.55 -6.01
N VAL A 159 11.02 -18.96 -4.97
CA VAL A 159 9.55 -19.05 -4.98
C VAL A 159 8.96 -18.04 -4.01
N ASN A 160 7.87 -17.38 -4.43
CA ASN A 160 7.07 -16.54 -3.56
C ASN A 160 6.19 -17.42 -2.65
N ILE A 161 6.50 -17.41 -1.35
CA ILE A 161 5.82 -18.27 -0.35
C ILE A 161 4.32 -17.98 -0.29
N LYS A 162 3.90 -16.76 -0.60
CA LYS A 162 2.49 -16.35 -0.64
C LYS A 162 1.62 -17.22 -1.56
N TYR A 163 2.21 -17.82 -2.60
CA TYR A 163 1.50 -18.62 -3.61
C TYR A 163 1.81 -20.12 -3.54
N VAL A 164 2.45 -20.57 -2.46
CA VAL A 164 2.67 -22.01 -2.21
C VAL A 164 1.43 -22.58 -1.54
N GLU A 165 0.74 -23.50 -2.22
CA GLU A 165 -0.46 -24.15 -1.70
C GLU A 165 -0.14 -25.43 -0.91
N GLU A 166 0.92 -26.16 -1.29
CA GLU A 166 1.26 -27.43 -0.67
C GLU A 166 2.75 -27.72 -0.75
N ILE A 167 3.31 -28.30 0.30
CA ILE A 167 4.68 -28.85 0.34
C ILE A 167 4.55 -30.34 0.63
N ARG A 168 5.06 -31.18 -0.29
CA ARG A 168 5.08 -32.63 -0.11
C ARG A 168 6.51 -33.09 0.16
N GLU A 169 6.67 -33.93 1.17
CA GLU A 169 7.92 -34.67 1.37
C GLU A 169 7.97 -35.81 0.36
N ASN A 170 9.01 -35.85 -0.46
CA ASN A 170 9.30 -37.04 -1.26
C ASN A 170 9.99 -38.05 -0.35
N ASN A 171 9.32 -39.17 -0.05
CA ASN A 171 9.91 -40.37 0.56
C ASN A 171 10.88 -41.04 -0.42
#